data_cc1f38f8fdc947821f70da4c94bdde10
#
_entry.id   cc1f38f8fdc947821f70da4c94bdde10
#
_cell.length_a   1.000
_cell.length_b   1.000
_cell.length_c   1.000
_cell.angle_alpha   90.00
_cell.angle_beta   90.00
_cell.angle_gamma   90.00
#
_symmetry.space_group_name_H-M   'P 1'
#
loop_
_entity.id
_entity.type
_entity.pdbx_description
1 polymer ?
#
loop_
_entity_poly.entity_id
_entity_poly.type
_entity_poly.pdbx_seq_one_letter_code
_entity_poly.pdbx_strand_id
1 'polypeptide(L)'
;MDQTLRNKMLARMSEVRTQVAERDDLIEVIAIALLTRKNVFILGDTGQAKSYAINLFRAGITDAKQFERLMSKQADEEVLFGRLDLSSLVPGGVPAEVLEHDQCYQEMRQDLESQLQNYRRGDSDLSLQLEALTTEMERYRKALSELHCGEPRIITKGKLPDSHIVFLDEIFKASDGILNSLLTALNERRYTNEGKTIDIPTISFFSASNEIPNFSDPQEKILEALY
;
A
#
# COMPACT_ATOMS: atom_id res chain seq x y z
N MET A 1 26.66 9.86 5.03
CA MET A 1 26.04 8.75 4.28
C MET A 1 26.82 7.49 4.61
N ASP A 2 26.17 6.44 5.06
CA ASP A 2 26.85 5.21 5.47
C ASP A 2 27.51 4.55 4.24
N GLN A 3 28.81 4.29 4.34
CA GLN A 3 29.58 3.65 3.26
C GLN A 3 28.97 2.31 2.84
N THR A 4 28.36 1.61 3.77
CA THR A 4 27.69 0.33 3.56
C THR A 4 26.44 0.49 2.67
N LEU A 5 25.62 1.52 2.92
CA LEU A 5 24.42 1.80 2.12
C LEU A 5 24.78 2.21 0.70
N ARG A 6 25.81 3.05 0.56
CA ARG A 6 26.36 3.43 -0.75
C ARG A 6 26.80 2.22 -1.57
N ASN A 7 27.57 1.33 -0.95
CA ASN A 7 28.07 0.13 -1.63
C ASN A 7 26.94 -0.81 -2.06
N LYS A 8 25.93 -0.99 -1.20
CA LYS A 8 24.73 -1.77 -1.55
C LYS A 8 23.97 -1.16 -2.73
N MET A 9 23.81 0.16 -2.76
CA MET A 9 23.13 0.84 -3.87
C MET A 9 23.93 0.71 -5.18
N LEU A 10 25.26 0.90 -5.13
CA LEU A 10 26.11 0.73 -6.31
C LEU A 10 26.07 -0.71 -6.84
N ALA A 11 26.09 -1.70 -5.98
CA ALA A 11 25.95 -3.11 -6.36
C ALA A 11 24.59 -3.36 -7.04
N ARG A 12 23.50 -2.81 -6.49
CA ARG A 12 22.16 -2.93 -7.07
C ARG A 12 22.05 -2.25 -8.44
N MET A 13 22.61 -1.04 -8.58
CA MET A 13 22.66 -0.35 -9.87
C MET A 13 23.42 -1.18 -10.91
N SER A 14 24.55 -1.77 -10.54
CA SER A 14 25.33 -2.64 -11.43
C SER A 14 24.54 -3.87 -11.87
N GLU A 15 23.82 -4.50 -10.97
CA GLU A 15 22.95 -5.64 -11.28
C GLU A 15 21.82 -5.24 -12.25
N VAL A 16 21.14 -4.12 -11.99
CA VAL A 16 20.06 -3.63 -12.88
C VAL A 16 20.60 -3.30 -14.27
N ARG A 17 21.81 -2.69 -14.37
CA ARG A 17 22.48 -2.40 -15.65
C ARG A 17 22.71 -3.64 -16.51
N THR A 18 22.91 -4.80 -15.90
CA THR A 18 23.07 -6.05 -16.68
C THR A 18 21.77 -6.52 -17.34
N GLN A 19 20.62 -6.06 -16.84
CA GLN A 19 19.29 -6.49 -17.26
C GLN A 19 18.56 -5.44 -18.12
N VAL A 20 18.98 -4.18 -18.03
CA VAL A 20 18.37 -3.06 -18.77
C VAL A 20 19.45 -2.35 -19.57
N ALA A 21 19.40 -2.51 -20.88
CA ALA A 21 20.37 -1.88 -21.77
C ALA A 21 20.02 -0.40 -22.05
N GLU A 22 21.04 0.45 -22.15
CA GLU A 22 20.92 1.86 -22.59
C GLU A 22 19.97 2.73 -21.75
N ARG A 23 19.93 2.49 -20.43
CA ARG A 23 19.07 3.24 -19.46
C ARG A 23 19.85 3.68 -18.22
N ASP A 24 21.11 4.00 -18.37
CA ASP A 24 21.98 4.40 -17.26
C ASP A 24 21.42 5.61 -16.51
N ASP A 25 20.95 6.63 -17.21
CA ASP A 25 20.38 7.83 -16.62
C ASP A 25 19.12 7.50 -15.77
N LEU A 26 18.26 6.63 -16.28
CA LEU A 26 17.07 6.19 -15.55
C LEU A 26 17.45 5.43 -14.27
N ILE A 27 18.44 4.55 -14.36
CA ILE A 27 18.96 3.77 -13.23
C ILE A 27 19.54 4.70 -12.16
N GLU A 28 20.28 5.72 -12.55
CA GLU A 28 20.85 6.72 -11.65
C GLU A 28 19.77 7.56 -10.96
N VAL A 29 18.79 8.04 -11.72
CA VAL A 29 17.67 8.83 -11.18
C VAL A 29 16.86 8.02 -10.15
N ILE A 30 16.56 6.74 -10.44
CA ILE A 30 15.84 5.87 -9.49
C ILE A 30 16.67 5.70 -8.20
N ALA A 31 17.97 5.44 -8.31
CA ALA A 31 18.85 5.27 -7.16
C ALA A 31 18.94 6.55 -6.31
N ILE A 32 19.09 7.72 -6.96
CA ILE A 32 19.11 9.01 -6.27
C ILE A 32 17.77 9.28 -5.57
N ALA A 33 16.66 9.03 -6.22
CA ALA A 33 15.33 9.24 -5.64
C ALA A 33 15.11 8.41 -4.37
N LEU A 34 15.49 7.14 -4.39
CA LEU A 34 15.41 6.26 -3.22
C LEU A 34 16.29 6.76 -2.07
N LEU A 35 17.52 7.20 -2.35
CA LEU A 35 18.45 7.70 -1.34
C LEU A 35 18.03 9.06 -0.77
N THR A 36 17.44 9.91 -1.57
CA THR A 36 17.03 11.28 -1.19
C THR A 36 15.58 11.40 -0.76
N ARG A 37 14.81 10.29 -0.85
CA ARG A 37 13.37 10.25 -0.54
C ARG A 37 12.58 11.25 -1.40
N LYS A 38 12.92 11.34 -2.68
CA LYS A 38 12.27 12.23 -3.63
C LYS A 38 11.31 11.46 -4.55
N ASN A 39 10.33 12.18 -5.05
CA ASN A 39 9.43 11.66 -6.06
C ASN A 39 10.06 11.80 -7.44
N VAL A 40 9.74 10.90 -8.36
CA VAL A 40 10.23 10.92 -9.74
C VAL A 40 9.07 10.72 -10.69
N PHE A 41 8.97 11.62 -11.65
CA PHE A 41 8.11 11.45 -12.81
C PHE A 41 8.95 11.09 -14.03
N ILE A 42 8.53 10.06 -14.76
CA ILE A 42 9.24 9.54 -15.93
C ILE A 42 8.34 9.64 -17.15
N LEU A 43 8.72 10.53 -18.04
CA LEU A 43 8.07 10.67 -19.34
C LEU A 43 8.83 9.86 -20.39
N GLY A 44 8.10 9.15 -21.24
CA GLY A 44 8.69 8.43 -22.38
C GLY A 44 7.70 7.48 -23.01
N ASP A 45 7.98 7.08 -24.25
CA ASP A 45 7.10 6.20 -25.01
C ASP A 45 6.93 4.83 -24.39
N THR A 46 5.90 4.12 -24.81
CA THR A 46 5.68 2.71 -24.45
C THR A 46 6.86 1.84 -24.90
N GLY A 47 7.15 0.79 -24.12
CA GLY A 47 8.26 -0.13 -24.48
C GLY A 47 9.66 0.33 -24.08
N GLN A 48 9.81 1.50 -23.44
CA GLN A 48 11.11 2.02 -23.00
C GLN A 48 11.63 1.45 -21.68
N ALA A 49 11.13 0.31 -21.25
CA ALA A 49 11.54 -0.40 -20.02
C ALA A 49 11.45 0.42 -18.72
N LYS A 50 10.65 1.51 -18.65
CA LYS A 50 10.47 2.34 -17.45
C LYS A 50 10.02 1.52 -16.26
N SER A 51 8.87 0.88 -16.39
CA SER A 51 8.27 0.03 -15.33
C SER A 51 9.18 -1.14 -14.98
N TYR A 52 9.85 -1.72 -15.96
CA TYR A 52 10.76 -2.83 -15.75
C TYR A 52 11.97 -2.44 -14.89
N ALA A 53 12.61 -1.30 -15.19
CA ALA A 53 13.74 -0.79 -14.41
C ALA A 53 13.35 -0.48 -12.96
N ILE A 54 12.20 0.17 -12.74
CA ILE A 54 11.68 0.45 -11.39
C ILE A 54 11.42 -0.85 -10.64
N ASN A 55 10.80 -1.84 -11.29
CA ASN A 55 10.48 -3.12 -10.67
C ASN A 55 11.74 -3.91 -10.32
N LEU A 56 12.77 -3.86 -11.13
CA LEU A 56 14.06 -4.45 -10.78
C LEU A 56 14.64 -3.82 -9.52
N PHE A 57 14.63 -2.49 -9.38
CA PHE A 57 15.09 -1.84 -8.15
C PHE A 57 14.26 -2.25 -6.94
N ARG A 58 12.95 -2.22 -7.07
CA ARG A 58 12.00 -2.61 -6.01
C ARG A 58 12.24 -4.02 -5.52
N ALA A 59 12.45 -4.96 -6.42
CA ALA A 59 12.72 -6.37 -6.08
C ALA A 59 13.97 -6.57 -5.22
N GLY A 60 14.92 -5.65 -5.27
CA GLY A 60 16.15 -5.69 -4.45
C GLY A 60 16.03 -5.02 -3.08
N ILE A 61 14.88 -4.43 -2.74
CA ILE A 61 14.65 -3.78 -1.45
C ILE A 61 13.80 -4.73 -0.60
N THR A 62 14.43 -5.39 0.35
CA THR A 62 13.76 -6.30 1.29
C THR A 62 12.98 -5.50 2.34
N ASP A 63 11.91 -6.08 2.86
CA ASP A 63 11.06 -5.54 3.93
C ASP A 63 10.34 -4.22 3.60
N ALA A 64 10.42 -3.73 2.37
CA ALA A 64 9.66 -2.57 1.91
C ALA A 64 8.31 -3.00 1.36
N LYS A 65 7.24 -2.48 1.95
CA LYS A 65 5.89 -2.59 1.38
C LYS A 65 5.83 -1.78 0.09
N GLN A 66 5.33 -2.41 -0.97
CA GLN A 66 5.33 -1.84 -2.32
C GLN A 66 3.92 -1.83 -2.87
N PHE A 67 3.57 -0.72 -3.52
CA PHE A 67 2.31 -0.56 -4.24
C PHE A 67 2.58 -0.23 -5.71
N GLU A 68 1.92 -0.93 -6.61
CA GLU A 68 2.00 -0.71 -8.05
C GLU A 68 0.61 -0.67 -8.65
N ARG A 69 0.35 0.30 -9.52
CA ARG A 69 -0.91 0.40 -10.21
C ARG A 69 -0.76 1.03 -11.59
N LEU A 70 -1.39 0.40 -12.58
CA LEU A 70 -1.67 1.04 -13.87
C LEU A 70 -2.91 1.91 -13.71
N MET A 71 -2.76 3.20 -14.01
CA MET A 71 -3.84 4.17 -13.86
C MET A 71 -4.79 4.15 -15.05
N SER A 72 -6.06 4.43 -14.78
CA SER A 72 -7.11 4.54 -15.79
C SER A 72 -8.18 5.52 -15.32
N LYS A 73 -9.00 6.02 -16.24
CA LYS A 73 -10.16 6.92 -15.91
C LYS A 73 -11.20 6.25 -15.01
N GLN A 74 -11.21 4.92 -14.96
CA GLN A 74 -12.13 4.12 -14.16
C GLN A 74 -11.54 3.69 -12.81
N ALA A 75 -10.33 4.13 -12.49
CA ALA A 75 -9.74 3.83 -11.20
C ALA A 75 -10.53 4.54 -10.09
N ASP A 76 -10.91 3.81 -9.05
CA ASP A 76 -11.58 4.35 -7.88
C ASP A 76 -10.54 4.76 -6.82
N GLU A 77 -10.88 5.78 -6.04
CA GLU A 77 -10.06 6.25 -4.94
C GLU A 77 -9.83 5.15 -3.89
N GLU A 78 -10.84 4.33 -3.62
CA GLU A 78 -10.74 3.19 -2.70
C GLU A 78 -9.70 2.15 -3.12
N VAL A 79 -9.46 2.01 -4.41
CA VAL A 79 -8.47 1.07 -4.92
C VAL A 79 -7.06 1.54 -4.60
N LEU A 80 -6.82 2.84 -4.57
CA LEU A 80 -5.53 3.46 -4.29
C LEU A 80 -5.30 3.63 -2.79
N PHE A 81 -6.26 4.26 -2.12
CA PHE A 81 -6.09 4.73 -0.74
C PHE A 81 -6.72 3.83 0.31
N GLY A 82 -7.57 2.90 -0.10
CA GLY A 82 -8.30 2.03 0.79
C GLY A 82 -9.78 2.38 0.93
N ARG A 83 -10.51 1.49 1.56
CA ARG A 83 -11.96 1.61 1.72
C ARG A 83 -12.33 1.79 3.19
N LEU A 84 -13.48 2.41 3.42
CA LEU A 84 -14.04 2.54 4.75
C LEU A 84 -14.38 1.15 5.35
N ASP A 85 -13.93 0.91 6.57
CA ASP A 85 -14.33 -0.25 7.35
C ASP A 85 -15.64 0.05 8.08
N LEU A 86 -16.71 -0.50 7.55
CA LEU A 86 -18.05 -0.32 8.12
C LEU A 86 -18.32 -1.23 9.32
N SER A 87 -17.42 -2.13 9.65
CA SER A 87 -17.61 -3.09 10.73
C SER A 87 -17.79 -2.41 12.08
N SER A 88 -17.11 -1.29 12.33
CA SER A 88 -17.27 -0.49 13.56
C SER A 88 -18.62 0.24 13.67
N LEU A 89 -19.33 0.40 12.57
CA LEU A 89 -20.65 1.04 12.53
C LEU A 89 -21.80 0.05 12.72
N VAL A 90 -21.51 -1.24 12.60
CA VAL A 90 -22.51 -2.30 12.78
C VAL A 90 -22.51 -2.78 14.24
N PRO A 91 -23.68 -2.91 14.90
CA PRO A 91 -23.74 -3.44 16.27
C PRO A 91 -23.02 -4.79 16.38
N GLY A 92 -22.08 -4.91 17.32
CA GLY A 92 -21.24 -6.10 17.50
C GLY A 92 -20.12 -6.26 16.49
N GLY A 93 -19.93 -5.32 15.56
CA GLY A 93 -18.82 -5.32 14.62
C GLY A 93 -17.52 -4.82 15.26
N VAL A 94 -16.40 -5.42 14.88
CA VAL A 94 -15.05 -5.00 15.29
C VAL A 94 -14.23 -4.75 14.04
N PRO A 95 -13.51 -3.61 13.93
CA PRO A 95 -12.64 -3.36 12.81
C PRO A 95 -11.62 -4.47 12.60
N ALA A 96 -11.39 -4.86 11.36
CA ALA A 96 -10.45 -5.94 11.01
C ALA A 96 -9.04 -5.66 11.53
N GLU A 97 -8.60 -4.41 11.48
CA GLU A 97 -7.30 -3.98 11.98
C GLU A 97 -7.15 -4.20 13.50
N VAL A 98 -8.23 -3.96 14.28
CA VAL A 98 -8.22 -4.23 15.73
C VAL A 98 -8.04 -5.71 15.98
N LEU A 99 -8.80 -6.55 15.29
CA LEU A 99 -8.70 -8.01 15.44
C LEU A 99 -7.32 -8.54 15.01
N GLU A 100 -6.69 -7.94 14.00
CA GLU A 100 -5.34 -8.34 13.54
C GLU A 100 -4.23 -7.98 14.53
N HIS A 101 -4.37 -6.87 15.27
CA HIS A 101 -3.34 -6.39 16.20
C HIS A 101 -3.62 -6.76 17.66
N ASP A 102 -4.81 -7.22 18.00
CA ASP A 102 -5.14 -7.66 19.34
C ASP A 102 -4.52 -9.03 19.63
N GLN A 103 -3.51 -9.05 20.49
CA GLN A 103 -2.74 -10.24 20.79
C GLN A 103 -3.62 -11.36 21.40
N CYS A 104 -4.51 -11.00 22.31
CA CYS A 104 -5.38 -11.96 22.99
C CYS A 104 -6.34 -12.63 21.99
N TYR A 105 -6.92 -11.85 21.08
CA TYR A 105 -7.77 -12.40 20.03
C TYR A 105 -6.99 -13.32 19.08
N GLN A 106 -5.75 -12.97 18.72
CA GLN A 106 -4.91 -13.78 17.83
C GLN A 106 -4.49 -15.10 18.51
N GLU A 107 -4.18 -15.08 19.80
CA GLU A 107 -3.87 -16.29 20.56
C GLU A 107 -5.09 -17.24 20.62
N MET A 108 -6.27 -16.72 20.95
CA MET A 108 -7.52 -17.50 20.95
C MET A 108 -7.84 -18.08 19.56
N ARG A 109 -7.58 -17.32 18.50
CA ARG A 109 -7.80 -17.76 17.13
C ARG A 109 -6.84 -18.89 16.74
N GLN A 110 -5.57 -18.79 17.08
CA GLN A 110 -4.58 -19.82 16.82
C GLN A 110 -4.91 -21.13 17.58
N ASP A 111 -5.36 -21.01 18.82
CA ASP A 111 -5.80 -22.15 19.62
C ASP A 111 -7.01 -22.84 18.99
N LEU A 112 -8.00 -22.06 18.57
CA LEU A 112 -9.17 -22.58 17.87
C LEU A 112 -8.81 -23.27 16.55
N GLU A 113 -7.93 -22.68 15.75
CA GLU A 113 -7.45 -23.26 14.50
C GLU A 113 -6.69 -24.59 14.74
N SER A 114 -5.86 -24.64 15.77
CA SER A 114 -5.12 -25.86 16.17
C SER A 114 -6.08 -27.00 16.60
N GLN A 115 -7.07 -26.67 17.44
CA GLN A 115 -8.06 -27.66 17.88
C GLN A 115 -8.96 -28.12 16.74
N LEU A 116 -9.36 -27.24 15.82
CA LEU A 116 -10.10 -27.62 14.60
C LEU A 116 -9.32 -28.57 13.70
N GLN A 117 -8.00 -28.39 13.59
CA GLN A 117 -7.16 -29.32 12.83
C GLN A 117 -7.15 -30.72 13.46
N ASN A 118 -7.08 -30.81 14.80
CA ASN A 118 -7.12 -32.05 15.53
C ASN A 118 -8.50 -32.72 15.40
N TYR A 119 -9.58 -31.96 15.49
CA TYR A 119 -10.95 -32.46 15.31
C TYR A 119 -11.17 -33.07 13.92
N ARG A 120 -10.67 -32.46 12.83
CA ARG A 120 -10.75 -33.01 11.47
C ARG A 120 -9.99 -34.32 11.28
N ARG A 121 -9.09 -34.65 12.22
CA ARG A 121 -8.38 -35.94 12.28
C ARG A 121 -9.12 -37.04 13.05
N GLY A 122 -10.34 -36.77 13.53
CA GLY A 122 -11.21 -37.77 14.15
C GLY A 122 -11.14 -37.87 15.68
N ASP A 123 -10.56 -36.88 16.36
CA ASP A 123 -10.57 -36.77 17.82
C ASP A 123 -11.93 -36.25 18.31
N SER A 124 -12.72 -37.15 18.92
CA SER A 124 -14.12 -36.89 19.29
C SER A 124 -14.31 -36.12 20.60
N ASP A 125 -13.31 -36.06 21.48
CA ASP A 125 -13.44 -35.42 22.81
C ASP A 125 -13.29 -33.88 22.80
N LEU A 126 -12.98 -33.32 21.63
CA LEU A 126 -12.69 -31.89 21.44
C LEU A 126 -13.93 -31.02 21.20
N SER A 127 -15.12 -31.60 21.01
CA SER A 127 -16.32 -30.80 20.67
C SER A 127 -16.72 -29.80 21.77
N LEU A 128 -16.64 -30.21 23.02
CA LEU A 128 -16.93 -29.33 24.16
C LEU A 128 -15.88 -28.23 24.35
N GLN A 129 -14.62 -28.54 24.08
CA GLN A 129 -13.53 -27.57 24.17
C GLN A 129 -13.64 -26.54 23.05
N LEU A 130 -14.00 -26.94 21.83
CA LEU A 130 -14.25 -26.04 20.70
C LEU A 130 -15.44 -25.11 20.97
N GLU A 131 -16.51 -25.63 21.57
CA GLU A 131 -17.68 -24.83 21.92
C GLU A 131 -17.37 -23.78 23.01
N ALA A 132 -16.58 -24.16 24.01
CA ALA A 132 -16.13 -23.25 25.08
C ALA A 132 -15.22 -22.14 24.50
N LEU A 133 -14.23 -22.49 23.69
CA LEU A 133 -13.33 -21.52 23.03
C LEU A 133 -14.08 -20.58 22.09
N THR A 134 -15.01 -21.08 21.30
CA THR A 134 -15.83 -20.26 20.42
C THR A 134 -16.67 -19.26 21.21
N THR A 135 -17.27 -19.71 22.31
CA THR A 135 -18.08 -18.84 23.20
C THR A 135 -17.22 -17.76 23.85
N GLU A 136 -16.01 -18.09 24.29
CA GLU A 136 -15.06 -17.13 24.86
C GLU A 136 -14.60 -16.10 23.83
N MET A 137 -14.25 -16.53 22.64
CA MET A 137 -13.91 -15.67 21.50
C MET A 137 -15.03 -14.70 21.15
N GLU A 138 -16.28 -15.16 21.13
CA GLU A 138 -17.45 -14.31 20.87
C GLU A 138 -17.66 -13.27 21.97
N ARG A 139 -17.50 -13.64 23.24
CA ARG A 139 -17.57 -12.69 24.36
C ARG A 139 -16.47 -11.64 24.28
N TYR A 140 -15.24 -12.04 23.98
CA TYR A 140 -14.13 -11.14 23.84
C TYR A 140 -14.33 -10.19 22.66
N ARG A 141 -14.76 -10.71 21.52
CA ARG A 141 -15.09 -9.90 20.34
C ARG A 141 -16.20 -8.89 20.64
N LYS A 142 -17.21 -9.27 21.43
CA LYS A 142 -18.27 -8.35 21.85
C LYS A 142 -17.71 -7.21 22.70
N ALA A 143 -16.82 -7.51 23.66
CA ALA A 143 -16.17 -6.49 24.47
C ALA A 143 -15.32 -5.53 23.59
N LEU A 144 -14.56 -6.05 22.62
CA LEU A 144 -13.84 -5.23 21.67
C LEU A 144 -14.77 -4.35 20.82
N SER A 145 -15.95 -4.88 20.44
CA SER A 145 -16.92 -4.10 19.66
C SER A 145 -17.49 -2.91 20.46
N GLU A 146 -17.71 -3.06 21.75
CA GLU A 146 -18.16 -1.97 22.62
C GLU A 146 -17.10 -0.89 22.80
N LEU A 147 -15.82 -1.27 22.81
CA LEU A 147 -14.69 -0.31 22.91
C LEU A 147 -14.46 0.48 21.62
N HIS A 148 -14.74 -0.11 20.47
CA HIS A 148 -14.45 0.47 19.16
C HIS A 148 -15.71 0.85 18.35
N CYS A 149 -16.87 0.88 18.98
CA CYS A 149 -18.13 1.23 18.34
C CYS A 149 -18.14 2.69 17.88
N GLY A 150 -18.60 2.92 16.65
CA GLY A 150 -18.81 4.26 16.11
C GLY A 150 -17.57 4.97 15.55
N GLU A 151 -16.39 4.35 15.57
CA GLU A 151 -15.19 4.91 14.98
C GLU A 151 -14.99 4.42 13.53
N PRO A 152 -15.28 5.24 12.50
CA PRO A 152 -14.98 4.84 11.14
C PRO A 152 -13.47 4.70 10.96
N ARG A 153 -13.02 3.63 10.31
CA ARG A 153 -11.62 3.36 9.99
C ARG A 153 -11.46 3.12 8.49
N ILE A 154 -10.26 3.31 7.99
CA ILE A 154 -9.94 3.06 6.59
C ILE A 154 -9.04 1.84 6.52
N ILE A 155 -9.43 0.82 5.76
CA ILE A 155 -8.59 -0.35 5.50
C ILE A 155 -7.55 0.03 4.44
N THR A 156 -6.33 0.28 4.89
CA THR A 156 -5.22 0.70 4.02
C THR A 156 -4.24 -0.41 3.67
N LYS A 157 -4.40 -1.60 4.27
CA LYS A 157 -3.49 -2.73 4.10
C LYS A 157 -3.30 -3.10 2.62
N GLY A 158 -2.04 -3.08 2.16
CA GLY A 158 -1.68 -3.32 0.76
C GLY A 158 -2.09 -2.21 -0.21
N LYS A 159 -2.40 -1.02 0.29
CA LYS A 159 -2.73 0.17 -0.47
C LYS A 159 -1.59 1.20 -0.38
N LEU A 160 -1.76 2.30 -1.12
CA LEU A 160 -0.79 3.39 -1.15
C LEU A 160 -0.43 3.91 0.25
N PRO A 161 -1.39 4.18 1.18
CA PRO A 161 -1.06 4.66 2.52
C PRO A 161 -0.31 3.65 3.40
N ASP A 162 -0.28 2.37 3.03
CA ASP A 162 0.48 1.33 3.73
C ASP A 162 1.85 1.06 3.10
N SER A 163 2.23 1.81 2.05
CA SER A 163 3.37 1.45 1.19
C SER A 163 4.57 2.38 1.36
N HIS A 164 5.77 1.80 1.34
CA HIS A 164 7.05 2.52 1.40
C HIS A 164 7.51 3.00 0.02
N ILE A 165 7.23 2.21 -1.03
CA ILE A 165 7.56 2.53 -2.41
C ILE A 165 6.32 2.39 -3.26
N VAL A 166 5.98 3.45 -3.99
CA VAL A 166 4.81 3.49 -4.86
C VAL A 166 5.25 3.66 -6.30
N PHE A 167 4.65 2.89 -7.19
CA PHE A 167 4.78 3.06 -8.64
C PHE A 167 3.40 3.18 -9.30
N LEU A 168 3.16 4.31 -9.95
CA LEU A 168 1.93 4.58 -10.69
C LEU A 168 2.27 4.72 -12.18
N ASP A 169 1.86 3.76 -12.98
CA ASP A 169 2.04 3.81 -14.42
C ASP A 169 0.86 4.50 -15.08
N GLU A 170 1.12 5.22 -16.16
CA GLU A 170 0.14 6.00 -16.93
C GLU A 170 -0.66 6.98 -16.05
N ILE A 171 0.04 7.72 -15.19
CA ILE A 171 -0.57 8.55 -14.14
C ILE A 171 -1.61 9.55 -14.67
N PHE A 172 -1.38 10.14 -15.85
CA PHE A 172 -2.29 11.12 -16.44
C PHE A 172 -3.56 10.50 -17.05
N LYS A 173 -3.70 9.17 -17.05
CA LYS A 173 -4.96 8.50 -17.39
C LYS A 173 -5.93 8.41 -16.22
N ALA A 174 -5.53 8.83 -15.03
CA ALA A 174 -6.43 8.92 -13.89
C ALA A 174 -7.47 10.05 -14.05
N SER A 175 -8.55 9.98 -13.30
CA SER A 175 -9.52 11.08 -13.21
C SER A 175 -8.95 12.26 -12.43
N ASP A 176 -9.45 13.48 -12.67
CA ASP A 176 -8.98 14.70 -12.00
C ASP A 176 -9.13 14.62 -10.47
N GLY A 177 -10.20 13.97 -9.98
CA GLY A 177 -10.41 13.75 -8.55
C GLY A 177 -9.27 12.93 -7.93
N ILE A 178 -8.91 11.82 -8.57
CA ILE A 178 -7.80 10.97 -8.12
C ILE A 178 -6.46 11.71 -8.20
N LEU A 179 -6.23 12.48 -9.24
CA LEU A 179 -5.01 13.25 -9.38
C LEU A 179 -4.85 14.29 -8.27
N ASN A 180 -5.92 14.96 -7.87
CA ASN A 180 -5.92 15.87 -6.73
C ASN A 180 -5.60 15.17 -5.40
N SER A 181 -6.21 14.02 -5.14
CA SER A 181 -5.92 13.21 -3.96
C SER A 181 -4.46 12.72 -3.95
N LEU A 182 -3.94 12.34 -5.14
CA LEU A 182 -2.54 11.96 -5.31
C LEU A 182 -1.59 13.13 -5.08
N LEU A 183 -1.91 14.35 -5.53
CA LEU A 183 -1.11 15.55 -5.27
C LEU A 183 -0.92 15.79 -3.77
N THR A 184 -1.99 15.71 -3.00
CA THR A 184 -1.94 15.83 -1.54
C THR A 184 -1.07 14.73 -0.94
N ALA A 185 -1.29 13.48 -1.35
CA ALA A 185 -0.53 12.33 -0.89
C ALA A 185 0.98 12.44 -1.22
N LEU A 186 1.31 12.95 -2.41
CA LEU A 186 2.68 13.14 -2.89
C LEU A 186 3.43 14.25 -2.15
N ASN A 187 2.76 15.38 -1.95
CA ASN A 187 3.37 16.59 -1.40
C ASN A 187 3.39 16.59 0.13
N GLU A 188 2.27 16.23 0.74
CA GLU A 188 2.08 16.30 2.18
C GLU A 188 2.38 15.00 2.91
N ARG A 189 2.52 13.89 2.17
CA ARG A 189 2.64 12.54 2.74
C ARG A 189 1.46 12.18 3.65
N ARG A 190 0.28 12.66 3.29
CA ARG A 190 -0.97 12.47 4.03
C ARG A 190 -2.11 12.16 3.09
N TYR A 191 -3.07 11.41 3.61
CA TYR A 191 -4.33 11.17 2.96
C TYR A 191 -5.47 11.45 3.94
N THR A 192 -6.43 12.26 3.51
CA THR A 192 -7.59 12.61 4.33
C THR A 192 -8.85 12.12 3.64
N ASN A 193 -9.62 11.31 4.36
CA ASN A 193 -10.92 10.85 3.91
C ASN A 193 -11.92 10.93 5.08
N GLU A 194 -13.11 11.48 4.82
CA GLU A 194 -14.20 11.62 5.80
C GLU A 194 -13.76 12.19 7.16
N GLY A 195 -12.87 13.18 7.14
CA GLY A 195 -12.37 13.85 8.34
C GLY A 195 -11.26 13.10 9.09
N LYS A 196 -10.83 11.93 8.60
CA LYS A 196 -9.65 11.23 9.12
C LYS A 196 -8.45 11.46 8.23
N THR A 197 -7.33 11.81 8.85
CA THR A 197 -6.05 11.98 8.18
C THR A 197 -5.11 10.85 8.56
N ILE A 198 -4.49 10.23 7.56
CA ILE A 198 -3.53 9.13 7.70
C ILE A 198 -2.20 9.60 7.14
N ASP A 199 -1.12 9.44 7.90
CA ASP A 199 0.23 9.67 7.41
C ASP A 199 0.67 8.52 6.49
N ILE A 200 1.31 8.88 5.37
CA ILE A 200 1.77 7.93 4.37
C ILE A 200 3.27 7.68 4.54
N PRO A 201 3.71 6.44 4.85
CA PRO A 201 5.11 6.12 5.13
C PRO A 201 5.98 6.09 3.87
N THR A 202 5.49 6.53 2.73
CA THR A 202 6.16 6.40 1.45
C THR A 202 7.50 7.13 1.42
N ILE A 203 8.54 6.40 1.05
CA ILE A 203 9.91 6.90 0.86
C ILE A 203 10.00 7.62 -0.49
N SER A 204 9.55 6.96 -1.55
CA SER A 204 9.61 7.51 -2.91
C SER A 204 8.39 7.10 -3.72
N PHE A 205 7.86 8.06 -4.47
CA PHE A 205 6.88 7.86 -5.49
C PHE A 205 7.55 7.87 -6.86
N PHE A 206 7.29 6.83 -7.61
CA PHE A 206 7.62 6.76 -9.03
C PHE A 206 6.33 6.83 -9.82
N SER A 207 6.26 7.74 -10.75
CA SER A 207 5.15 7.84 -11.69
C SER A 207 5.67 7.85 -13.12
N ALA A 208 4.94 7.23 -14.01
CA ALA A 208 5.30 7.18 -15.43
C ALA A 208 4.11 7.58 -16.29
N SER A 209 4.40 8.17 -17.45
CA SER A 209 3.42 8.40 -18.50
C SER A 209 4.09 8.33 -19.88
N ASN A 210 3.29 8.01 -20.89
CA ASN A 210 3.65 8.09 -22.30
C ASN A 210 3.10 9.37 -22.96
N GLU A 211 2.27 10.12 -22.28
CA GLU A 211 1.61 11.32 -22.80
C GLU A 211 1.94 12.51 -21.90
N ILE A 212 2.10 13.68 -22.53
CA ILE A 212 2.19 14.96 -21.81
C ILE A 212 0.83 15.61 -21.86
N PRO A 213 0.25 15.99 -20.71
CA PRO A 213 -0.99 16.77 -20.69
C PRO A 213 -0.82 18.11 -21.44
N ASN A 214 -1.89 18.57 -22.06
CA ASN A 214 -1.93 19.89 -22.64
C ASN A 214 -2.19 20.95 -21.55
N PHE A 215 -1.15 21.46 -20.92
CA PHE A 215 -1.24 22.47 -19.86
C PHE A 215 -1.89 23.81 -20.29
N SER A 216 -2.16 23.98 -21.59
CA SER A 216 -2.94 25.11 -22.08
C SER A 216 -4.46 24.90 -21.89
N ASP A 217 -4.89 23.67 -21.65
CA ASP A 217 -6.26 23.36 -21.31
C ASP A 217 -6.49 23.62 -19.80
N PRO A 218 -7.49 24.45 -19.43
CA PRO A 218 -7.79 24.71 -18.03
C PRO A 218 -8.09 23.46 -17.20
N GLN A 219 -8.61 22.40 -17.83
CA GLN A 219 -8.90 21.12 -17.15
C GLN A 219 -7.62 20.31 -16.89
N GLU A 220 -6.63 20.39 -17.77
CA GLU A 220 -5.36 19.69 -17.63
C GLU A 220 -4.29 20.48 -16.87
N LYS A 221 -4.54 21.77 -16.62
CA LYS A 221 -3.61 22.64 -15.89
C LYS A 221 -3.31 22.19 -14.45
N ILE A 222 -4.25 21.47 -13.84
CA ILE A 222 -4.06 20.88 -12.50
C ILE A 222 -2.89 19.88 -12.52
N LEU A 223 -2.65 19.25 -13.65
CA LEU A 223 -1.60 18.26 -13.83
C LEU A 223 -0.19 18.85 -13.87
N GLU A 224 -0.09 20.19 -14.08
CA GLU A 224 1.20 20.91 -14.03
C GLU A 224 1.88 20.77 -12.66
N ALA A 225 1.09 20.61 -11.60
CA ALA A 225 1.61 20.43 -10.25
C ALA A 225 2.19 19.03 -9.99
N LEU A 226 1.92 18.06 -10.87
CA LEU A 226 2.48 16.70 -10.83
C LEU A 226 3.72 16.55 -11.72
N TYR A 227 3.96 17.51 -12.62
CA TYR A 227 5.06 17.56 -13.55
C TYR A 227 6.23 18.34 -12.96
#